data_83f8776aca4938940373a6e2194ed461
#
_entry.id   83f8776aca4938940373a6e2194ed461
#
_cell.length_a   1.000
_cell.length_b   1.000
_cell.length_c   1.000
_cell.angle_alpha   90.00
_cell.angle_beta   90.00
_cell.angle_gamma   90.00
#
_symmetry.space_group_name_H-M   'P 1'
#
loop_
_entity.id
_entity.type
_entity.pdbx_description
1 polymer ?
#
loop_
_entity_poly.entity_id
_entity_poly.type
_entity_poly.pdbx_seq_one_letter_code
_entity_poly.pdbx_strand_id
1 'polypeptide(L)'
;MQRRGPSSCSVAEADRLYTWEDRVVAPRDRSLVPFAQLQALVDHVWAAEGLRFPPRARPLPKQARRTVARATRLAIEAPPELPSWVLLHELAHAMTSTAEGHNDGHGARFVGLYLRLLARHARMPEEELARSLRAAGIAFDPDARPVFLDG
;
A
#
# COMPACT_ATOMS: atom_id res chain seq x y z
N MET A 1 8.48 4.79 -5.14
CA MET A 1 7.38 5.38 -4.36
C MET A 1 7.60 6.88 -4.24
N GLN A 2 6.59 7.66 -4.45
CA GLN A 2 6.72 9.11 -4.36
C GLN A 2 6.68 9.57 -2.92
N ARG A 3 7.60 10.44 -2.55
CA ARG A 3 7.62 11.01 -1.22
C ARG A 3 6.92 12.35 -1.12
N ARG A 4 6.42 12.86 -2.23
CA ARG A 4 5.64 14.08 -2.20
C ARG A 4 4.23 13.73 -1.81
N GLY A 5 3.88 14.11 -0.62
CA GLY A 5 2.54 13.85 -0.15
C GLY A 5 1.53 14.79 -0.77
N PRO A 6 0.28 14.34 -0.92
CA PRO A 6 -0.82 15.24 -1.17
C PRO A 6 -1.02 16.15 0.04
N SER A 7 -1.89 17.14 -0.12
CA SER A 7 -2.15 18.11 0.96
C SER A 7 -2.57 17.48 2.27
N SER A 8 -3.18 16.29 2.23
CA SER A 8 -3.69 15.61 3.42
C SER A 8 -2.64 14.80 4.17
N CYS A 9 -1.43 14.65 3.60
CA CYS A 9 -0.36 13.85 4.20
C CYS A 9 0.85 14.74 4.43
N SER A 10 1.21 14.95 5.70
CA SER A 10 2.38 15.76 6.02
C SER A 10 3.66 15.00 5.67
N VAL A 11 4.74 15.76 5.43
CA VAL A 11 6.05 15.18 5.18
C VAL A 11 6.50 14.35 6.38
N ALA A 12 6.21 14.82 7.58
CA ALA A 12 6.59 14.11 8.80
C ALA A 12 5.88 12.76 8.91
N GLU A 13 4.61 12.69 8.53
CA GLU A 13 3.87 11.42 8.52
C GLU A 13 4.46 10.45 7.50
N ALA A 14 4.75 10.93 6.31
CA ALA A 14 5.34 10.09 5.27
C ALA A 14 6.72 9.57 5.70
N ASP A 15 7.54 10.43 6.29
CA ASP A 15 8.89 10.03 6.73
C ASP A 15 8.85 9.00 7.85
N ARG A 16 7.92 9.15 8.80
CA ARG A 16 7.76 8.15 9.87
C ARG A 16 7.34 6.80 9.29
N LEU A 17 6.42 6.81 8.34
CA LEU A 17 5.97 5.58 7.70
C LEU A 17 7.10 4.90 6.94
N TYR A 18 7.86 5.65 6.14
CA TYR A 18 8.96 5.06 5.37
C TYR A 18 10.05 4.50 6.29
N THR A 19 10.35 5.19 7.39
CA THR A 19 11.30 4.67 8.38
C THR A 19 10.78 3.37 9.00
N TRP A 20 9.50 3.33 9.35
CA TRP A 20 8.89 2.13 9.90
C TRP A 20 8.94 0.97 8.90
N GLU A 21 8.63 1.24 7.64
CA GLU A 21 8.71 0.22 6.61
C GLU A 21 10.12 -0.35 6.48
N ASP A 22 11.12 0.52 6.46
CA ASP A 22 12.51 0.09 6.33
C ASP A 22 12.97 -0.78 7.51
N ARG A 23 12.50 -0.48 8.70
CA ARG A 23 12.92 -1.17 9.91
C ARG A 23 12.10 -2.40 10.23
N VAL A 24 10.81 -2.38 9.95
CA VAL A 24 9.89 -3.41 10.43
C VAL A 24 9.37 -4.28 9.29
N VAL A 25 9.01 -3.69 8.18
CA VAL A 25 8.32 -4.42 7.09
C VAL A 25 9.31 -5.09 6.15
N ALA A 26 10.20 -4.31 5.57
CA ALA A 26 11.12 -4.82 4.54
C ALA A 26 11.97 -6.01 5.01
N PRO A 27 12.50 -6.02 6.25
CA PRO A 27 13.28 -7.18 6.70
C PRO A 27 12.45 -8.47 6.83
N ARG A 28 11.14 -8.34 6.99
CA ARG A 28 10.26 -9.51 7.20
C ARG A 28 9.78 -10.15 5.90
N ASP A 29 9.85 -9.43 4.79
CA ASP A 29 9.38 -9.95 3.51
C ASP A 29 10.35 -9.54 2.41
N ARG A 30 11.15 -10.47 1.97
CA ARG A 30 12.14 -10.25 0.92
C ARG A 30 11.69 -10.74 -0.45
N SER A 31 10.45 -11.16 -0.57
CA SER A 31 9.94 -11.69 -1.83
C SER A 31 9.76 -10.59 -2.85
N LEU A 32 9.97 -10.93 -4.11
CA LEU A 32 9.81 -10.02 -5.25
C LEU A 32 8.74 -10.56 -6.17
N VAL A 33 7.97 -9.66 -6.75
CA VAL A 33 6.92 -10.01 -7.72
C VAL A 33 7.36 -9.53 -9.10
N PRO A 34 7.60 -10.45 -10.04
CA PRO A 34 7.85 -10.05 -11.43
C PRO A 34 6.61 -9.39 -12.02
N PHE A 35 6.82 -8.41 -12.89
CA PHE A 35 5.70 -7.69 -13.49
C PHE A 35 4.68 -8.63 -14.15
N ALA A 36 5.17 -9.70 -14.80
CA ALA A 36 4.28 -10.66 -15.47
C ALA A 36 3.28 -11.33 -14.52
N GLN A 37 3.57 -11.37 -13.21
CA GLN A 37 2.71 -11.97 -12.20
C GLN A 37 1.91 -10.93 -11.40
N LEU A 38 2.17 -9.67 -11.64
CA LEU A 38 1.64 -8.60 -10.81
C LEU A 38 0.10 -8.53 -10.85
N GLN A 39 -0.48 -8.57 -12.05
CA GLN A 39 -1.93 -8.46 -12.18
C GLN A 39 -2.64 -9.62 -11.47
N ALA A 40 -2.12 -10.84 -11.61
CA ALA A 40 -2.73 -11.99 -10.95
C ALA A 40 -2.73 -11.83 -9.43
N LEU A 41 -1.65 -11.28 -8.88
CA LEU A 41 -1.57 -11.07 -7.44
C LEU A 41 -2.48 -9.94 -6.99
N VAL A 42 -2.57 -8.86 -7.76
CA VAL A 42 -3.52 -7.77 -7.51
C VAL A 42 -4.94 -8.32 -7.46
N ASP A 43 -5.31 -9.12 -8.47
CA ASP A 43 -6.65 -9.71 -8.54
C ASP A 43 -6.93 -10.61 -7.34
N HIS A 44 -5.94 -11.40 -6.95
CA HIS A 44 -6.07 -12.31 -5.82
C HIS A 44 -6.32 -11.56 -4.51
N VAL A 45 -5.50 -10.56 -4.22
CA VAL A 45 -5.64 -9.77 -2.99
C VAL A 45 -6.97 -9.02 -2.99
N TRP A 46 -7.32 -8.40 -4.12
CA TRP A 46 -8.56 -7.63 -4.24
C TRP A 46 -9.78 -8.52 -3.97
N ALA A 47 -9.82 -9.70 -4.58
CA ALA A 47 -10.91 -10.65 -4.36
C ALA A 47 -10.93 -11.17 -2.93
N ALA A 48 -9.76 -11.45 -2.34
CA ALA A 48 -9.68 -11.92 -0.96
C ALA A 48 -10.21 -10.89 0.03
N GLU A 49 -10.13 -9.60 -0.31
CA GLU A 49 -10.68 -8.53 0.51
C GLU A 49 -12.17 -8.27 0.22
N GLY A 50 -12.80 -9.10 -0.60
CA GLY A 50 -14.21 -9.00 -0.94
C GLY A 50 -14.55 -7.90 -1.93
N LEU A 51 -13.59 -7.46 -2.71
CA LEU A 51 -13.75 -6.31 -3.61
C LEU A 51 -13.85 -6.77 -5.07
N ARG A 52 -14.46 -5.92 -5.89
CA ARG A 52 -14.57 -6.12 -7.33
C ARG A 52 -13.84 -4.99 -8.05
N PHE A 53 -13.55 -5.20 -9.32
CA PHE A 53 -12.92 -4.20 -10.20
C PHE A 53 -11.53 -3.80 -9.70
N PRO A 54 -10.58 -4.76 -9.69
CA PRO A 54 -9.22 -4.48 -9.24
C PRO A 54 -8.53 -3.44 -10.13
N PRO A 55 -7.56 -2.69 -9.58
CA PRO A 55 -6.77 -1.79 -10.41
C PRO A 55 -5.94 -2.57 -11.43
N ARG A 56 -5.59 -1.91 -12.52
CA ARG A 56 -4.80 -2.53 -13.59
C ARG A 56 -3.33 -2.29 -13.36
N ALA A 57 -2.55 -3.35 -13.44
CA ALA A 57 -1.09 -3.25 -13.36
C ALA A 57 -0.55 -2.69 -14.67
N ARG A 58 0.33 -1.69 -14.55
CA ARG A 58 0.97 -1.03 -15.68
C ARG A 58 2.45 -0.81 -15.39
N PRO A 59 3.30 -0.82 -16.43
CA PRO A 59 4.70 -0.49 -16.22
C PRO A 59 4.86 0.99 -15.87
N LEU A 60 5.81 1.31 -15.00
CA LEU A 60 6.16 2.69 -14.73
C LEU A 60 6.70 3.36 -15.98
N PRO A 61 6.38 4.64 -16.20
CA PRO A 61 7.01 5.39 -17.29
C PRO A 61 8.53 5.43 -17.12
N LYS A 62 9.26 5.44 -18.22
CA LYS A 62 10.72 5.45 -18.17
C LYS A 62 11.29 6.67 -17.45
N GLN A 63 10.54 7.75 -17.40
CA GLN A 63 10.96 8.98 -16.74
C GLN A 63 10.82 8.92 -15.22
N ALA A 64 10.13 7.94 -14.68
CA ALA A 64 9.86 7.84 -13.24
C ALA A 64 11.01 7.15 -12.51
N ARG A 65 12.20 7.74 -12.56
CA ARG A 65 13.43 7.10 -12.06
C ARG A 65 13.47 6.92 -10.55
N ARG A 66 12.85 7.85 -9.81
CA ARG A 66 12.90 7.83 -8.35
C ARG A 66 11.64 7.24 -7.71
N THR A 67 10.72 6.80 -8.52
CA THR A 67 9.46 6.23 -8.06
C THR A 67 9.58 4.72 -8.08
N VAL A 68 9.42 4.08 -6.93
CA VAL A 68 9.46 2.61 -6.83
C VAL A 68 8.18 2.03 -7.41
N ALA A 69 7.05 2.61 -7.03
CA ALA A 69 5.73 2.23 -7.54
C ALA A 69 4.76 3.35 -7.19
N ARG A 70 3.60 3.34 -7.82
CA ARG A 70 2.54 4.29 -7.46
C ARG A 70 1.19 3.72 -7.82
N ALA A 71 0.16 4.19 -7.13
CA ALA A 71 -1.18 3.67 -7.31
C ALA A 71 -2.22 4.77 -7.31
N THR A 72 -3.27 4.52 -8.08
CA THR A 72 -4.54 5.21 -7.98
C THR A 72 -5.61 4.17 -7.74
N ARG A 73 -6.87 4.56 -7.67
CA ARG A 73 -7.95 3.58 -7.58
C ARG A 73 -7.96 2.63 -8.78
N LEU A 74 -7.54 3.11 -9.94
CA LEU A 74 -7.71 2.39 -11.20
C LEU A 74 -6.46 1.71 -11.73
N ALA A 75 -5.28 2.08 -11.24
CA ALA A 75 -4.04 1.54 -11.78
C ALA A 75 -2.95 1.45 -10.74
N ILE A 76 -2.10 0.43 -10.89
CA ILE A 76 -0.85 0.31 -10.14
C ILE A 76 0.28 0.29 -11.17
N GLU A 77 1.19 1.25 -11.06
CA GLU A 77 2.34 1.35 -11.93
C GLU A 77 3.57 0.84 -11.20
N ALA A 78 4.29 -0.08 -11.81
CA ALA A 78 5.35 -0.79 -11.12
C ALA A 78 6.55 -1.04 -12.03
N PRO A 79 7.75 -1.23 -11.42
CA PRO A 79 8.96 -1.62 -12.14
C PRO A 79 8.90 -3.09 -12.56
N PRO A 80 9.91 -3.61 -13.28
CA PRO A 80 9.94 -5.02 -13.69
C PRO A 80 9.86 -6.01 -12.53
N GLU A 81 10.39 -5.65 -11.36
CA GLU A 81 10.26 -6.44 -10.14
C GLU A 81 9.87 -5.53 -8.99
N LEU A 82 8.92 -5.98 -8.18
CA LEU A 82 8.39 -5.17 -7.08
C LEU A 82 8.41 -6.00 -5.80
N PRO A 83 8.98 -5.49 -4.69
CA PRO A 83 8.82 -6.18 -3.41
C PRO A 83 7.35 -6.39 -3.08
N SER A 84 7.02 -7.57 -2.57
CA SER A 84 5.64 -7.91 -2.27
C SER A 84 5.00 -6.93 -1.30
N TRP A 85 5.74 -6.52 -0.28
CA TRP A 85 5.20 -5.57 0.70
C TRP A 85 4.92 -4.19 0.08
N VAL A 86 5.69 -3.80 -0.95
CA VAL A 86 5.43 -2.55 -1.67
C VAL A 86 4.12 -2.67 -2.45
N LEU A 87 3.85 -3.84 -3.04
CA LEU A 87 2.56 -4.05 -3.70
C LEU A 87 1.42 -3.86 -2.72
N LEU A 88 1.54 -4.40 -1.51
CA LEU A 88 0.49 -4.24 -0.51
C LEU A 88 0.32 -2.77 -0.08
N HIS A 89 1.43 -2.03 0.00
CA HIS A 89 1.40 -0.59 0.23
C HIS A 89 0.58 0.12 -0.86
N GLU A 90 0.87 -0.20 -2.12
CA GLU A 90 0.17 0.43 -3.24
C GLU A 90 -1.31 0.00 -3.31
N LEU A 91 -1.61 -1.25 -2.97
CA LEU A 91 -2.99 -1.70 -2.90
C LEU A 91 -3.77 -0.96 -1.81
N ALA A 92 -3.13 -0.69 -0.68
CA ALA A 92 -3.76 0.12 0.38
C ALA A 92 -4.07 1.54 -0.14
N HIS A 93 -3.20 2.12 -0.95
CA HIS A 93 -3.49 3.40 -1.60
C HIS A 93 -4.70 3.30 -2.53
N ALA A 94 -4.77 2.23 -3.34
CA ALA A 94 -5.91 2.03 -4.23
C ALA A 94 -7.21 1.91 -3.43
N MET A 95 -7.17 1.22 -2.31
CA MET A 95 -8.36 1.03 -1.46
C MET A 95 -8.80 2.31 -0.75
N THR A 96 -7.89 3.26 -0.55
CA THR A 96 -8.20 4.52 0.12
C THR A 96 -8.32 5.68 -0.85
N SER A 97 -8.37 5.40 -2.15
CA SER A 97 -8.51 6.41 -3.20
C SER A 97 -9.84 6.26 -3.90
N THR A 98 -10.48 7.39 -4.25
CA THR A 98 -11.66 7.39 -5.10
C THR A 98 -11.23 7.44 -6.56
N ALA A 99 -12.16 7.14 -7.48
CA ALA A 99 -11.90 7.24 -8.91
C ALA A 99 -11.52 8.66 -9.32
N GLU A 100 -11.98 9.68 -8.57
CA GLU A 100 -11.68 11.07 -8.82
C GLU A 100 -10.33 11.50 -8.24
N GLY A 101 -9.64 10.60 -7.53
CA GLY A 101 -8.31 10.87 -7.00
C GLY A 101 -8.26 11.38 -5.56
N HIS A 102 -9.38 11.39 -4.85
CA HIS A 102 -9.38 11.78 -3.44
C HIS A 102 -8.83 10.64 -2.58
N ASN A 103 -7.96 10.96 -1.63
CA ASN A 103 -7.36 9.96 -0.74
C ASN A 103 -6.87 10.65 0.53
N ASP A 104 -6.50 9.86 1.55
CA ASP A 104 -5.97 10.40 2.80
C ASP A 104 -4.45 10.34 2.87
N GLY A 105 -3.78 10.10 1.74
CA GLY A 105 -2.33 9.99 1.71
C GLY A 105 -1.87 8.79 2.55
N HIS A 106 -1.06 9.07 3.57
CA HIS A 106 -0.61 8.05 4.52
C HIS A 106 -1.28 8.23 5.87
N GLY A 107 -2.54 8.64 5.88
CA GLY A 107 -3.31 8.85 7.09
C GLY A 107 -3.75 7.54 7.75
N ALA A 108 -4.54 7.68 8.82
CA ALA A 108 -4.93 6.54 9.66
C ALA A 108 -5.70 5.46 8.91
N ARG A 109 -6.54 5.83 7.95
CA ARG A 109 -7.28 4.85 7.16
C ARG A 109 -6.35 4.03 6.29
N PHE A 110 -5.43 4.70 5.59
CA PHE A 110 -4.43 4.01 4.77
C PHE A 110 -3.62 3.04 5.62
N VAL A 111 -3.08 3.51 6.75
CA VAL A 111 -2.22 2.66 7.59
C VAL A 111 -2.99 1.48 8.15
N GLY A 112 -4.25 1.67 8.53
CA GLY A 112 -5.08 0.58 9.04
C GLY A 112 -5.31 -0.51 8.00
N LEU A 113 -5.63 -0.13 6.76
CA LEU A 113 -5.78 -1.08 5.67
C LEU A 113 -4.46 -1.76 5.33
N TYR A 114 -3.38 -1.00 5.26
CA TYR A 114 -2.05 -1.54 4.97
C TYR A 114 -1.63 -2.57 6.01
N LEU A 115 -1.82 -2.26 7.28
CA LEU A 115 -1.55 -3.20 8.38
C LEU A 115 -2.28 -4.52 8.16
N ARG A 116 -3.55 -4.45 7.82
CA ARG A 116 -4.36 -5.65 7.61
C ARG A 116 -3.88 -6.45 6.40
N LEU A 117 -3.50 -5.77 5.32
CA LEU A 117 -2.97 -6.45 4.14
C LEU A 117 -1.64 -7.15 4.44
N LEU A 118 -0.76 -6.50 5.20
CA LEU A 118 0.49 -7.12 5.62
C LEU A 118 0.24 -8.35 6.47
N ALA A 119 -0.70 -8.28 7.40
CA ALA A 119 -1.02 -9.41 8.26
C ALA A 119 -1.61 -10.59 7.47
N ARG A 120 -2.52 -10.31 6.55
CA ARG A 120 -3.22 -11.36 5.80
C ARG A 120 -2.42 -11.94 4.65
N HIS A 121 -1.70 -11.11 3.91
CA HIS A 121 -1.08 -11.53 2.66
C HIS A 121 0.44 -11.66 2.74
N ALA A 122 1.07 -11.04 3.70
CA ALA A 122 2.50 -11.23 3.97
C ALA A 122 2.75 -12.02 5.25
N ARG A 123 1.67 -12.45 5.90
CA ARG A 123 1.72 -13.30 7.12
C ARG A 123 2.52 -12.70 8.25
N MET A 124 2.47 -11.39 8.38
CA MET A 124 3.15 -10.71 9.48
C MET A 124 2.24 -10.69 10.72
N PRO A 125 2.80 -10.83 11.93
CA PRO A 125 1.98 -10.80 13.14
C PRO A 125 1.32 -9.45 13.33
N GLU A 126 -0.01 -9.43 13.30
CA GLU A 126 -0.77 -8.17 13.32
C GLU A 126 -0.52 -7.37 14.59
N GLU A 127 -0.48 -8.03 15.75
CA GLU A 127 -0.27 -7.32 17.02
C GLU A 127 1.12 -6.71 17.13
N GLU A 128 2.13 -7.40 16.61
CA GLU A 128 3.49 -6.85 16.58
C GLU A 128 3.55 -5.63 15.69
N LEU A 129 2.93 -5.70 14.52
CA LEU A 129 2.87 -4.56 13.61
C LEU A 129 2.16 -3.38 14.27
N ALA A 130 1.03 -3.63 14.90
CA ALA A 130 0.27 -2.58 15.59
C ALA A 130 1.10 -1.93 16.69
N ARG A 131 1.79 -2.75 17.48
CA ARG A 131 2.63 -2.24 18.56
C ARG A 131 3.77 -1.39 18.03
N SER A 132 4.41 -1.84 16.94
CA SER A 132 5.51 -1.10 16.33
C SER A 132 5.04 0.22 15.71
N LEU A 133 3.83 0.26 15.17
CA LEU A 133 3.24 1.49 14.66
C LEU A 133 3.02 2.50 15.77
N ARG A 134 2.46 2.04 16.90
CA ARG A 134 2.25 2.91 18.06
C ARG A 134 3.58 3.45 18.59
N ALA A 135 4.59 2.58 18.67
CA ALA A 135 5.92 2.99 19.13
C ALA A 135 6.55 4.02 18.19
N ALA A 136 6.24 3.96 16.91
CA ALA A 136 6.73 4.90 15.91
C ALA A 136 5.91 6.19 15.84
N GLY A 137 4.84 6.29 16.63
CA GLY A 137 3.95 7.45 16.58
C GLY A 137 3.10 7.55 15.34
N ILE A 138 2.78 6.41 14.72
CA ILE A 138 1.99 6.37 13.50
C ILE A 138 0.56 5.97 13.84
N ALA A 139 -0.38 6.86 13.55
CA ALA A 139 -1.79 6.61 13.79
C ALA A 139 -2.34 5.62 12.76
N PHE A 140 -3.22 4.73 13.19
CA PHE A 140 -3.93 3.83 12.28
C PHE A 140 -5.32 3.55 12.81
N ASP A 141 -6.24 3.29 11.88
CA ASP A 141 -7.62 2.92 12.19
C ASP A 141 -7.75 1.40 12.04
N PRO A 142 -7.89 0.65 13.15
CA PRO A 142 -7.98 -0.81 13.07
C PRO A 142 -9.25 -1.28 12.36
N ASP A 143 -10.26 -0.43 12.23
CA ASP A 143 -11.52 -0.75 11.58
C ASP A 143 -11.64 -0.13 10.19
N ALA A 144 -10.53 0.32 9.61
CA ALA A 144 -10.54 0.98 8.32
C ALA A 144 -11.14 0.09 7.24
N ARG A 145 -11.89 0.71 6.35
CA ARG A 145 -12.51 0.06 5.19
C ARG A 145 -12.16 0.84 3.93
N PRO A 146 -12.21 0.18 2.77
CA PRO A 146 -12.06 0.90 1.52
C PRO A 146 -13.07 2.05 1.42
N VAL A 147 -12.67 3.14 0.76
CA VAL A 147 -13.50 4.34 0.67
C VAL A 147 -14.64 4.21 -0.32
N PHE A 148 -14.70 3.10 -1.03
CA PHE A 148 -15.73 2.81 -2.03
C PHE A 148 -16.39 1.47 -1.72
N LEU A 149 -17.54 1.21 -2.35
CA LEU A 149 -18.22 -0.06 -2.22
C LEU A 149 -18.04 -0.82 -3.53
N ASP A 150 -17.19 -1.84 -3.51
CA ASP A 150 -16.93 -2.71 -4.66
C ASP A 150 -17.73 -4.02 -4.58
N GLY A 151 -18.42 -4.18 -3.50
CA GLY A 151 -19.16 -5.41 -3.20
C GLY A 151 -20.62 -5.44 -3.61
#